data_696d59e31620878c0e35bf9665277341
#
_entry.id   696d59e31620878c0e35bf9665277341
#
_cell.length_a   1.000
_cell.length_b   1.000
_cell.length_c   1.000
_cell.angle_alpha   90.00
_cell.angle_beta   90.00
_cell.angle_gamma   90.00
#
_symmetry.space_group_name_H-M   'P 1'
#
loop_
_entity.id
_entity.type
_entity.pdbx_description
1 polymer ?
#
loop_
_entity_poly.entity_id
_entity_poly.type
_entity_poly.pdbx_seq_one_letter_code
_entity_poly.pdbx_strand_id
1 'polypeptide(L)'
;LWDINTGLRNKLLKFCYSRSIRVYMMPKIPDIMIQGASQLHLFDTPILFTREYSMTVEQRFVKRAIDIICSLILIIITSPIMIITAVIIKCYDHGPVLYKQVRCTRNMEEFKIVKFRSMRTDAEKDGVARLASKNDDRITPIGKFIRKVRIDELPQLFNILKGEMSFIGPRPERPEIIRQYQEDMPEFTFRTKVKAGLAGYAQVYGKYNTTPYDKLKLDLFYIENYSVWLDIKLMLLTLKILFQPDSTEGVEENQVTAMKEIRKEEEEK
;
A
#
# COMPACT_ATOMS: atom_id res chain seq x y z
N LEU A 1 -13.90 -19.47 -8.87
CA LEU A 1 -14.22 -20.11 -7.57
C LEU A 1 -14.44 -19.09 -6.43
N TRP A 2 -14.94 -17.88 -6.75
CA TRP A 2 -15.10 -16.78 -5.80
C TRP A 2 -16.26 -17.02 -4.82
N ASP A 3 -17.23 -17.83 -5.22
CA ASP A 3 -18.53 -17.94 -4.56
C ASP A 3 -18.82 -19.31 -3.96
N ILE A 4 -17.77 -20.09 -3.66
CA ILE A 4 -17.98 -21.36 -2.98
C ILE A 4 -18.37 -21.11 -1.54
N ASN A 5 -19.57 -21.58 -1.16
CA ASN A 5 -20.02 -21.65 0.22
C ASN A 5 -18.93 -22.28 1.11
N THR A 6 -18.69 -21.70 2.27
CA THR A 6 -17.66 -22.15 3.23
C THR A 6 -17.80 -23.64 3.56
N GLY A 7 -19.04 -24.16 3.64
CA GLY A 7 -19.30 -25.58 3.89
C GLY A 7 -18.79 -26.48 2.76
N LEU A 8 -19.02 -26.13 1.50
CA LEU A 8 -18.53 -26.88 0.34
C LEU A 8 -17.00 -26.79 0.24
N ARG A 9 -16.42 -25.59 0.47
CA ARG A 9 -14.98 -25.39 0.53
C ARG A 9 -14.32 -26.33 1.54
N ASN A 10 -14.87 -26.40 2.75
CA ASN A 10 -14.33 -27.26 3.81
C ASN A 10 -14.45 -28.75 3.47
N LYS A 11 -15.54 -29.18 2.80
CA LYS A 11 -15.69 -30.56 2.32
C LYS A 11 -14.64 -30.88 1.26
N LEU A 12 -14.41 -30.00 0.29
CA LEU A 12 -13.40 -30.19 -0.75
C LEU A 12 -11.98 -30.25 -0.16
N LEU A 13 -11.66 -29.38 0.80
CA LEU A 13 -10.36 -29.39 1.48
C LEU A 13 -10.13 -30.72 2.19
N LYS A 14 -11.11 -31.22 2.96
CA LYS A 14 -11.03 -32.51 3.66
C LYS A 14 -10.83 -33.65 2.67
N PHE A 15 -11.59 -33.66 1.56
CA PHE A 15 -11.46 -34.65 0.52
C PHE A 15 -10.07 -34.63 -0.13
N CYS A 16 -9.56 -33.47 -0.51
CA CYS A 16 -8.23 -33.35 -1.11
C CYS A 16 -7.12 -33.77 -0.12
N TYR A 17 -7.25 -33.34 1.13
CA TYR A 17 -6.30 -33.68 2.19
C TYR A 17 -6.25 -35.20 2.43
N SER A 18 -7.41 -35.87 2.50
CA SER A 18 -7.49 -37.35 2.69
C SER A 18 -6.85 -38.14 1.55
N ARG A 19 -6.70 -37.53 0.38
CA ARG A 19 -6.09 -38.15 -0.81
C ARG A 19 -4.70 -37.58 -1.14
N SER A 20 -4.11 -36.77 -0.25
CA SER A 20 -2.81 -36.15 -0.46
C SER A 20 -2.74 -35.31 -1.74
N ILE A 21 -3.87 -34.74 -2.17
CA ILE A 21 -3.96 -33.86 -3.35
C ILE A 21 -3.57 -32.46 -2.93
N ARG A 22 -2.62 -31.87 -3.67
CA ARG A 22 -2.22 -30.47 -3.46
C ARG A 22 -3.33 -29.51 -3.90
N VAL A 23 -3.73 -28.59 -3.02
CA VAL A 23 -4.79 -27.62 -3.28
C VAL A 23 -4.21 -26.19 -3.28
N TYR A 24 -4.56 -25.41 -4.29
CA TYR A 24 -4.30 -23.98 -4.34
C TYR A 24 -5.64 -23.25 -4.21
N MET A 25 -5.75 -22.37 -3.25
CA MET A 25 -6.95 -21.56 -3.06
C MET A 25 -6.61 -20.11 -2.75
N MET A 26 -7.50 -19.21 -3.16
CA MET A 26 -7.41 -17.81 -2.77
C MET A 26 -7.96 -17.63 -1.36
N PRO A 27 -7.20 -17.06 -0.41
CA PRO A 27 -7.69 -16.84 0.93
C PRO A 27 -8.73 -15.70 0.93
N LYS A 28 -9.75 -15.83 1.78
CA LYS A 28 -10.62 -14.71 2.19
C LYS A 28 -9.97 -13.96 3.37
N ILE A 29 -10.43 -12.76 3.68
CA ILE A 29 -9.89 -11.94 4.79
C ILE A 29 -9.84 -12.72 6.11
N PRO A 30 -10.91 -13.44 6.55
CA PRO A 30 -10.84 -14.24 7.77
C PRO A 30 -9.77 -15.35 7.74
N ASP A 31 -9.51 -15.95 6.57
CA ASP A 31 -8.48 -16.98 6.44
C ASP A 31 -7.08 -16.41 6.70
N ILE A 32 -6.81 -15.18 6.21
CA ILE A 32 -5.54 -14.47 6.43
C ILE A 32 -5.38 -14.13 7.92
N MET A 33 -6.44 -13.65 8.57
CA MET A 33 -6.42 -13.32 10.00
C MET A 33 -6.17 -14.55 10.87
N ILE A 34 -6.79 -15.70 10.53
CA ILE A 34 -6.59 -16.97 11.24
C ILE A 34 -5.16 -17.49 11.01
N GLN A 35 -4.59 -17.30 9.84
CA GLN A 35 -3.20 -17.71 9.54
C GLN A 35 -2.19 -16.97 10.42
N GLY A 36 -2.44 -15.70 10.77
CA GLY A 36 -1.62 -14.92 11.70
C GLY A 36 -1.90 -15.23 13.18
N ALA A 37 -2.88 -16.06 13.51
CA ALA A 37 -3.25 -16.38 14.87
C ALA A 37 -2.18 -17.20 15.59
N SER A 38 -2.00 -16.91 16.88
CA SER A 38 -1.14 -17.70 17.76
C SER A 38 -1.90 -18.90 18.32
N GLN A 39 -1.21 -20.03 18.50
CA GLN A 39 -1.79 -21.22 19.10
C GLN A 39 -1.58 -21.19 20.61
N LEU A 40 -2.63 -21.42 21.36
CA LEU A 40 -2.62 -21.62 22.79
C LEU A 40 -3.25 -22.99 23.10
N HIS A 41 -2.66 -23.71 24.02
CA HIS A 41 -3.25 -24.95 24.53
C HIS A 41 -3.94 -24.62 25.87
N LEU A 42 -5.26 -24.77 25.90
CA LEU A 42 -6.04 -24.62 27.10
C LEU A 42 -6.68 -25.99 27.41
N PHE A 43 -6.25 -26.63 28.50
CA PHE A 43 -6.52 -28.03 28.76
C PHE A 43 -6.10 -28.92 27.55
N ASP A 44 -6.95 -29.81 27.08
CA ASP A 44 -6.64 -30.71 25.96
C ASP A 44 -7.10 -30.15 24.59
N THR A 45 -7.47 -28.87 24.52
CA THR A 45 -8.02 -28.26 23.30
C THR A 45 -7.08 -27.18 22.77
N PRO A 46 -6.64 -27.28 21.50
CA PRO A 46 -5.91 -26.20 20.85
C PRO A 46 -6.86 -25.03 20.53
N ILE A 47 -6.51 -23.85 21.02
CA ILE A 47 -7.24 -22.61 20.77
C ILE A 47 -6.38 -21.70 19.89
N LEU A 48 -6.99 -21.12 18.87
CA LEU A 48 -6.39 -20.05 18.07
C LEU A 48 -6.84 -18.69 18.63
N PHE A 49 -5.89 -17.81 18.92
CA PHE A 49 -6.21 -16.45 19.28
C PHE A 49 -5.52 -15.45 18.35
N THR A 50 -6.26 -14.45 17.92
CA THR A 50 -5.73 -13.33 17.13
C THR A 50 -5.21 -12.26 18.09
N ARG A 51 -4.04 -11.71 17.80
CA ARG A 51 -3.48 -10.60 18.59
C ARG A 51 -4.04 -9.28 18.09
N GLU A 52 -4.21 -8.33 19.00
CA GLU A 52 -4.60 -6.96 18.66
C GLU A 52 -3.54 -6.27 17.78
N TYR A 53 -2.26 -6.60 17.99
CA TYR A 53 -1.13 -6.09 17.19
C TYR A 53 -0.27 -7.25 16.71
N SER A 54 0.00 -7.25 15.42
CA SER A 54 0.88 -8.24 14.79
C SER A 54 2.36 -8.09 15.19
N MET A 55 2.79 -6.90 15.63
CA MET A 55 4.18 -6.59 15.95
C MET A 55 4.43 -6.53 17.46
N THR A 56 5.47 -7.23 17.93
CA THR A 56 5.97 -7.08 19.32
C THR A 56 6.64 -5.72 19.54
N VAL A 57 6.91 -5.37 20.80
CA VAL A 57 7.58 -4.10 21.15
C VAL A 57 8.98 -4.06 20.54
N GLU A 58 9.71 -5.17 20.62
CA GLU A 58 11.06 -5.31 20.05
C GLU A 58 11.05 -5.14 18.54
N GLN A 59 10.09 -5.77 17.86
CA GLN A 59 9.94 -5.63 16.42
C GLN A 59 9.65 -4.18 16.00
N ARG A 60 8.82 -3.48 16.76
CA ARG A 60 8.54 -2.05 16.52
C ARG A 60 9.78 -1.19 16.74
N PHE A 61 10.58 -1.48 17.76
CA PHE A 61 11.82 -0.76 18.01
C PHE A 61 12.84 -0.99 16.88
N VAL A 62 13.09 -2.26 16.51
CA VAL A 62 14.02 -2.61 15.43
C VAL A 62 13.57 -1.98 14.10
N LYS A 63 12.26 -2.08 13.76
CA LYS A 63 11.71 -1.44 12.58
C LYS A 63 11.95 0.07 12.57
N ARG A 64 11.72 0.74 13.71
CA ARG A 64 11.94 2.17 13.85
C ARG A 64 13.41 2.57 13.69
N ALA A 65 14.32 1.78 14.26
CA ALA A 65 15.77 1.99 14.12
C ALA A 65 16.18 1.88 12.64
N ILE A 66 15.72 0.86 11.93
CA ILE A 66 15.96 0.69 10.49
C ILE A 66 15.40 1.88 9.71
N ASP A 67 14.16 2.30 9.98
CA ASP A 67 13.53 3.46 9.34
C ASP A 67 14.38 4.73 9.50
N ILE A 68 14.90 5.01 10.70
CA ILE A 68 15.73 6.19 10.97
C ILE A 68 17.07 6.09 10.23
N ILE A 69 17.79 4.98 10.39
CA ILE A 69 19.12 4.80 9.82
C ILE A 69 19.05 4.87 8.29
N CYS A 70 18.15 4.10 7.68
CA CYS A 70 18.02 4.07 6.22
C CYS A 70 17.54 5.42 5.67
N SER A 71 16.61 6.13 6.35
CA SER A 71 16.16 7.44 5.86
C SER A 71 17.28 8.48 5.93
N LEU A 72 18.09 8.50 6.99
CA LEU A 72 19.23 9.42 7.10
C LEU A 72 20.26 9.16 5.99
N ILE A 73 20.63 7.91 5.79
CA ILE A 73 21.59 7.54 4.73
C ILE A 73 21.04 7.94 3.35
N LEU A 74 19.78 7.61 3.06
CA LEU A 74 19.19 7.94 1.77
C LEU A 74 19.00 9.43 1.57
N ILE A 75 18.63 10.21 2.60
CA ILE A 75 18.55 11.68 2.52
C ILE A 75 19.92 12.25 2.14
N ILE A 76 21.00 11.81 2.78
CA ILE A 76 22.37 12.29 2.49
C ILE A 76 22.73 11.94 1.04
N ILE A 77 22.56 10.69 0.62
CA ILE A 77 22.92 10.23 -0.73
C ILE A 77 22.08 10.93 -1.81
N THR A 78 20.78 11.10 -1.58
CA THR A 78 19.87 11.67 -2.59
C THR A 78 19.75 13.19 -2.51
N SER A 79 20.35 13.85 -1.50
CA SER A 79 20.27 15.31 -1.34
C SER A 79 20.72 16.11 -2.57
N PRO A 80 21.80 15.77 -3.31
CA PRO A 80 22.16 16.50 -4.52
C PRO A 80 21.05 16.41 -5.58
N ILE A 81 20.48 15.22 -5.78
CA ILE A 81 19.37 15.00 -6.72
C ILE A 81 18.14 15.79 -6.30
N MET A 82 17.82 15.79 -5.01
CA MET A 82 16.68 16.54 -4.47
C MET A 82 16.85 18.05 -4.67
N ILE A 83 18.06 18.59 -4.45
CA ILE A 83 18.35 20.02 -4.65
C ILE A 83 18.21 20.39 -6.12
N ILE A 84 18.83 19.62 -7.02
CA ILE A 84 18.72 19.83 -8.47
C ILE A 84 17.26 19.82 -8.92
N THR A 85 16.51 18.80 -8.50
CA THR A 85 15.08 18.69 -8.81
C THR A 85 14.28 19.89 -8.29
N ALA A 86 14.56 20.33 -7.07
CA ALA A 86 13.92 21.51 -6.48
C ALA A 86 14.18 22.79 -7.31
N VAL A 87 15.43 23.01 -7.75
CA VAL A 87 15.80 24.13 -8.59
C VAL A 87 15.09 24.07 -9.94
N ILE A 88 15.08 22.90 -10.60
CA ILE A 88 14.43 22.71 -11.90
C ILE A 88 12.92 23.01 -11.81
N ILE A 89 12.22 22.48 -10.79
CA ILE A 89 10.79 22.77 -10.59
C ILE A 89 10.56 24.26 -10.34
N LYS A 90 11.42 24.90 -9.52
CA LYS A 90 11.30 26.33 -9.22
C LYS A 90 11.53 27.23 -10.42
N CYS A 91 12.48 26.87 -11.28
CA CYS A 91 12.78 27.62 -12.50
C CYS A 91 11.71 27.44 -13.60
N TYR A 92 10.97 26.34 -13.58
CA TYR A 92 9.99 26.02 -14.63
C TYR A 92 8.75 26.95 -14.58
N ASP A 93 8.15 27.14 -13.42
CA ASP A 93 6.91 27.91 -13.27
C ASP A 93 6.87 28.80 -12.02
N HIS A 94 7.99 28.96 -11.34
CA HIS A 94 8.18 29.79 -10.13
C HIS A 94 7.25 29.43 -8.94
N GLY A 95 6.45 28.37 -9.07
CA GLY A 95 5.52 27.90 -8.05
C GLY A 95 6.19 27.16 -6.87
N PRO A 96 5.40 26.54 -5.98
CA PRO A 96 5.92 25.75 -4.86
C PRO A 96 6.63 24.50 -5.36
N VAL A 97 7.79 24.18 -4.79
CA VAL A 97 8.60 23.02 -5.14
C VAL A 97 7.98 21.72 -4.60
N LEU A 98 7.43 21.80 -3.39
CA LEU A 98 6.85 20.66 -2.68
C LEU A 98 5.33 20.70 -2.73
N TYR A 99 4.74 19.56 -2.91
CA TYR A 99 3.31 19.30 -2.78
C TYR A 99 3.06 18.52 -1.50
N LYS A 100 2.02 18.90 -0.76
CA LYS A 100 1.61 18.26 0.49
C LYS A 100 0.16 17.82 0.37
N GLN A 101 -0.13 16.59 0.77
CA GLN A 101 -1.48 16.03 0.74
C GLN A 101 -1.77 15.26 2.02
N VAL A 102 -2.99 15.39 2.54
CA VAL A 102 -3.43 14.63 3.71
C VAL A 102 -3.60 13.17 3.33
N ARG A 103 -3.06 12.29 4.15
CA ARG A 103 -3.13 10.83 4.04
C ARG A 103 -3.31 10.22 5.41
N CYS A 104 -3.83 8.99 5.45
CA CYS A 104 -3.96 8.23 6.68
C CYS A 104 -2.75 7.31 6.90
N THR A 105 -2.32 7.22 8.14
CA THR A 105 -1.32 6.28 8.63
C THR A 105 -1.95 5.36 9.68
N ARG A 106 -1.17 4.89 10.66
CA ARG A 106 -1.65 3.97 11.71
C ARG A 106 -2.86 4.54 12.46
N ASN A 107 -3.85 3.67 12.76
CA ASN A 107 -5.09 4.00 13.47
C ASN A 107 -5.88 5.16 12.84
N MET A 108 -5.82 5.29 11.50
CA MET A 108 -6.46 6.39 10.76
C MET A 108 -5.92 7.78 11.10
N GLU A 109 -4.77 7.90 11.78
CA GLU A 109 -4.15 9.20 12.04
C GLU A 109 -3.81 9.90 10.71
N GLU A 110 -4.18 11.16 10.60
CA GLU A 110 -3.90 11.96 9.42
C GLU A 110 -2.52 12.59 9.50
N PHE A 111 -1.78 12.52 8.41
CA PHE A 111 -0.50 13.22 8.24
C PHE A 111 -0.39 13.84 6.85
N LYS A 112 0.55 14.75 6.67
CA LYS A 112 0.79 15.40 5.38
C LYS A 112 1.97 14.72 4.68
N ILE A 113 1.65 13.86 3.69
CA ILE A 113 2.70 13.31 2.83
C ILE A 113 3.34 14.41 2.00
N VAL A 114 4.66 14.40 1.90
CA VAL A 114 5.44 15.40 1.17
C VAL A 114 6.02 14.79 -0.10
N LYS A 115 5.79 15.43 -1.25
CA LYS A 115 6.33 15.02 -2.55
C LYS A 115 6.87 16.22 -3.32
N PHE A 116 7.72 16.00 -4.31
CA PHE A 116 7.96 17.02 -5.31
C PHE A 116 6.71 17.24 -6.15
N ARG A 117 6.43 18.50 -6.48
CA ARG A 117 5.30 18.84 -7.33
C ARG A 117 5.56 18.38 -8.75
N SER A 118 4.72 17.50 -9.24
CA SER A 118 4.75 16.95 -10.60
C SER A 118 3.61 17.42 -11.48
N MET A 119 2.63 18.13 -10.91
CA MET A 119 1.47 18.68 -11.60
C MET A 119 1.45 20.20 -11.56
N ARG A 120 0.63 20.81 -12.44
CA ARG A 120 0.39 22.26 -12.47
C ARG A 120 -0.21 22.72 -11.15
N THR A 121 -0.02 24.01 -10.82
CA THR A 121 -0.52 24.59 -9.55
C THR A 121 -2.04 24.63 -9.45
N ASP A 122 -2.73 24.52 -10.58
CA ASP A 122 -4.19 24.54 -10.71
C ASP A 122 -4.82 23.16 -10.90
N ALA A 123 -4.04 22.09 -10.77
CA ALA A 123 -4.45 20.71 -11.07
C ALA A 123 -5.65 20.17 -10.25
N GLU A 124 -5.89 20.71 -9.06
CA GLU A 124 -6.99 20.30 -8.16
C GLU A 124 -7.88 21.51 -7.75
N LYS A 125 -8.04 22.52 -8.61
CA LYS A 125 -8.89 23.71 -8.30
C LYS A 125 -10.36 23.34 -8.07
N ASP A 126 -10.84 22.29 -8.70
CA ASP A 126 -12.21 21.78 -8.58
C ASP A 126 -12.44 20.97 -7.27
N GLY A 127 -11.40 20.77 -6.45
CA GLY A 127 -11.50 20.06 -5.16
C GLY A 127 -11.83 18.57 -5.28
N VAL A 128 -11.93 18.03 -6.50
CA VAL A 128 -12.27 16.62 -6.72
C VAL A 128 -11.01 15.76 -6.72
N ALA A 129 -10.97 14.80 -5.80
CA ALA A 129 -9.88 13.81 -5.72
C ALA A 129 -9.95 12.84 -6.91
N ARG A 130 -9.12 13.05 -7.93
CA ARG A 130 -9.02 12.17 -9.11
C ARG A 130 -7.69 11.43 -9.11
N LEU A 131 -7.72 10.14 -9.48
CA LEU A 131 -6.50 9.40 -9.78
C LEU A 131 -5.89 9.93 -11.08
N ALA A 132 -4.55 9.97 -11.15
CA ALA A 132 -3.88 10.40 -12.36
C ALA A 132 -4.01 9.32 -13.45
N SER A 133 -4.49 9.70 -14.64
CA SER A 133 -4.52 8.84 -15.82
C SER A 133 -3.15 8.77 -16.51
N LYS A 134 -3.00 7.83 -17.47
CA LYS A 134 -1.74 7.64 -18.22
C LYS A 134 -1.33 8.90 -19.02
N ASN A 135 -2.30 9.64 -19.54
CA ASN A 135 -2.11 10.87 -20.34
C ASN A 135 -2.71 12.11 -19.68
N ASP A 136 -2.56 12.21 -18.35
CA ASP A 136 -3.09 13.33 -17.58
C ASP A 136 -2.39 14.65 -17.98
N ASP A 137 -3.14 15.58 -18.57
CA ASP A 137 -2.67 16.90 -19.03
C ASP A 137 -2.27 17.84 -17.89
N ARG A 138 -2.66 17.51 -16.65
CA ARG A 138 -2.27 18.23 -15.44
C ARG A 138 -0.79 18.00 -15.08
N ILE A 139 -0.15 16.95 -15.64
CA ILE A 139 1.23 16.60 -15.33
C ILE A 139 2.18 17.47 -16.18
N THR A 140 3.10 18.18 -15.53
CA THR A 140 4.11 18.96 -16.23
C THR A 140 5.11 18.08 -16.98
N PRO A 141 5.82 18.54 -18.04
CA PRO A 141 6.86 17.77 -18.72
C PRO A 141 7.95 17.28 -17.74
N ILE A 142 8.37 18.14 -16.81
CA ILE A 142 9.31 17.79 -15.73
C ILE A 142 8.67 16.76 -14.81
N GLY A 143 7.38 16.94 -14.49
CA GLY A 143 6.59 16.02 -13.69
C GLY A 143 6.53 14.61 -14.28
N LYS A 144 6.39 14.48 -15.59
CA LYS A 144 6.44 13.17 -16.29
C LYS A 144 7.76 12.45 -16.02
N PHE A 145 8.88 13.17 -16.14
CA PHE A 145 10.20 12.61 -15.90
C PHE A 145 10.40 12.19 -14.44
N ILE A 146 10.16 13.09 -13.46
CA ILE A 146 10.41 12.78 -12.04
C ILE A 146 9.51 11.66 -11.52
N ARG A 147 8.27 11.53 -12.03
CA ARG A 147 7.36 10.42 -11.72
C ARG A 147 7.85 9.10 -12.31
N LYS A 148 8.33 9.12 -13.55
CA LYS A 148 8.87 7.91 -14.21
C LYS A 148 10.02 7.29 -13.42
N VAL A 149 10.89 8.12 -12.84
CA VAL A 149 12.06 7.67 -12.06
C VAL A 149 11.80 7.70 -10.55
N ARG A 150 10.56 7.98 -10.11
CA ARG A 150 10.15 8.04 -8.69
C ARG A 150 10.90 9.06 -7.83
N ILE A 151 11.57 10.03 -8.43
CA ILE A 151 12.24 11.14 -7.71
C ILE A 151 11.22 11.99 -6.95
N ASP A 152 9.99 12.11 -7.47
CA ASP A 152 8.91 12.84 -6.81
C ASP A 152 8.57 12.33 -5.41
N GLU A 153 8.86 11.08 -5.10
CA GLU A 153 8.59 10.46 -3.80
C GLU A 153 9.75 10.61 -2.79
N LEU A 154 10.95 11.07 -3.20
CA LEU A 154 12.11 11.22 -2.29
C LEU A 154 11.84 12.11 -1.06
N PRO A 155 11.06 13.20 -1.12
CA PRO A 155 10.77 14.00 0.08
C PRO A 155 9.99 13.23 1.16
N GLN A 156 9.38 12.08 0.85
CA GLN A 156 8.72 11.24 1.85
C GLN A 156 9.72 10.65 2.87
N LEU A 157 11.01 10.60 2.56
CA LEU A 157 12.05 10.22 3.51
C LEU A 157 12.01 11.09 4.78
N PHE A 158 11.62 12.35 4.68
CA PHE A 158 11.41 13.21 5.84
C PHE A 158 10.17 12.81 6.66
N ASN A 159 9.10 12.31 6.03
CA ASN A 159 7.96 11.75 6.76
C ASN A 159 8.36 10.46 7.50
N ILE A 160 9.21 9.62 6.90
CA ILE A 160 9.74 8.42 7.57
C ILE A 160 10.62 8.82 8.75
N LEU A 161 11.51 9.77 8.57
CA LEU A 161 12.40 10.24 9.64
C LEU A 161 11.61 10.83 10.82
N LYS A 162 10.53 11.57 10.56
CA LYS A 162 9.61 12.06 11.60
C LYS A 162 8.82 10.95 12.28
N GLY A 163 8.64 9.80 11.64
CA GLY A 163 7.88 8.66 12.15
C GLY A 163 6.41 8.66 11.78
N GLU A 164 5.99 9.52 10.86
CA GLU A 164 4.66 9.53 10.26
C GLU A 164 4.45 8.33 9.34
N MET A 165 5.53 7.87 8.71
CA MET A 165 5.59 6.71 7.80
C MET A 165 6.72 5.75 8.17
N SER A 166 6.76 4.61 7.48
CA SER A 166 7.84 3.63 7.48
C SER A 166 8.32 3.38 6.03
N PHE A 167 9.46 2.72 5.84
CA PHE A 167 9.86 2.26 4.50
C PHE A 167 8.87 1.24 3.96
N ILE A 168 8.51 0.25 4.78
CA ILE A 168 7.61 -0.83 4.38
C ILE A 168 6.32 -0.76 5.20
N GLY A 169 5.20 -0.81 4.49
CA GLY A 169 3.85 -0.79 5.03
C GLY A 169 2.80 -0.61 3.93
N PRO A 170 1.52 -0.68 4.27
CA PRO A 170 0.44 -0.37 3.34
C PRO A 170 0.58 1.06 2.78
N ARG A 171 0.34 1.23 1.47
CA ARG A 171 0.41 2.55 0.85
C ARG A 171 -0.62 3.50 1.48
N PRO A 172 -0.21 4.72 1.90
CA PRO A 172 -1.15 5.65 2.52
C PRO A 172 -2.20 6.14 1.52
N GLU A 173 -3.47 6.05 1.91
CA GLU A 173 -4.60 6.52 1.12
C GLU A 173 -5.17 7.83 1.67
N ARG A 174 -5.94 8.56 0.83
CA ARG A 174 -6.67 9.77 1.24
C ARG A 174 -7.81 9.38 2.20
N PRO A 175 -8.11 10.19 3.24
CA PRO A 175 -9.23 9.91 4.15
C PRO A 175 -10.57 9.73 3.42
N GLU A 176 -10.82 10.54 2.37
CA GLU A 176 -12.04 10.48 1.57
C GLU A 176 -12.16 9.13 0.83
N ILE A 177 -11.06 8.65 0.26
CA ILE A 177 -11.01 7.36 -0.46
C ILE A 177 -11.23 6.20 0.51
N ILE A 178 -10.63 6.26 1.71
CA ILE A 178 -10.84 5.22 2.73
C ILE A 178 -12.31 5.18 3.13
N ARG A 179 -12.95 6.34 3.39
CA ARG A 179 -14.37 6.40 3.74
C ARG A 179 -15.26 5.84 2.63
N GLN A 180 -14.98 6.17 1.38
CA GLN A 180 -15.70 5.62 0.23
C GLN A 180 -15.60 4.10 0.17
N TYR A 181 -14.40 3.53 0.38
CA TYR A 181 -14.24 2.07 0.39
C TYR A 181 -14.86 1.41 1.61
N GLN A 182 -14.95 2.10 2.74
CA GLN A 182 -15.59 1.58 3.95
C GLN A 182 -17.11 1.38 3.80
N GLU A 183 -17.77 2.11 2.92
CA GLU A 183 -19.22 1.96 2.65
C GLU A 183 -19.52 0.55 2.14
N ASP A 184 -18.70 0.02 1.23
CA ASP A 184 -18.88 -1.31 0.64
C ASP A 184 -18.01 -2.39 1.34
N MET A 185 -16.94 -2.00 2.03
CA MET A 185 -15.96 -2.88 2.65
C MET A 185 -15.45 -2.29 3.98
N PRO A 186 -16.17 -2.48 5.09
CA PRO A 186 -15.79 -1.94 6.40
C PRO A 186 -14.39 -2.34 6.86
N GLU A 187 -13.91 -3.51 6.43
CA GLU A 187 -12.59 -4.05 6.75
C GLU A 187 -11.44 -3.28 6.09
N PHE A 188 -11.72 -2.35 5.16
CA PHE A 188 -10.67 -1.61 4.45
C PHE A 188 -9.76 -0.81 5.40
N THR A 189 -10.27 -0.43 6.57
CA THR A 189 -9.48 0.23 7.63
C THR A 189 -8.47 -0.68 8.31
N PHE A 190 -8.61 -2.00 8.23
CA PHE A 190 -7.68 -2.93 8.88
C PHE A 190 -6.24 -2.75 8.39
N ARG A 191 -6.05 -2.24 7.17
CA ARG A 191 -4.75 -1.87 6.64
C ARG A 191 -4.03 -0.79 7.44
N THR A 192 -4.77 0.01 8.23
CA THR A 192 -4.20 1.06 9.08
C THR A 192 -3.78 0.57 10.47
N LYS A 193 -3.82 -0.73 10.76
CA LYS A 193 -3.28 -1.28 12.01
C LYS A 193 -1.77 -1.05 12.18
N VAL A 194 -1.05 -0.82 11.07
CA VAL A 194 0.37 -0.50 11.05
C VAL A 194 0.62 0.84 10.37
N LYS A 195 1.84 1.39 10.52
CA LYS A 195 2.20 2.63 9.83
C LYS A 195 2.18 2.45 8.32
N ALA A 196 1.75 3.50 7.63
CA ALA A 196 1.82 3.57 6.18
C ALA A 196 3.28 3.48 5.69
N GLY A 197 3.48 2.82 4.55
CA GLY A 197 4.78 2.60 3.95
C GLY A 197 5.03 3.41 2.67
N LEU A 198 6.30 3.72 2.41
CA LEU A 198 6.76 4.22 1.12
C LEU A 198 6.61 3.13 0.05
N ALA A 199 6.97 1.91 0.40
CA ALA A 199 6.73 0.68 -0.34
C ALA A 199 5.95 -0.31 0.52
N GLY A 200 5.35 -1.34 -0.09
CA GLY A 200 4.60 -2.34 0.65
C GLY A 200 4.34 -3.61 -0.15
N TYR A 201 3.82 -4.60 0.53
CA TYR A 201 3.55 -5.91 -0.03
C TYR A 201 2.62 -5.83 -1.25
N ALA A 202 1.56 -5.01 -1.15
CA ALA A 202 0.63 -4.80 -2.25
C ALA A 202 1.25 -4.06 -3.45
N GLN A 203 2.28 -3.22 -3.24
CA GLN A 203 2.98 -2.54 -4.33
C GLN A 203 4.01 -3.44 -5.01
N VAL A 204 4.57 -4.42 -4.28
CA VAL A 204 5.58 -5.36 -4.79
C VAL A 204 4.93 -6.55 -5.53
N TYR A 205 3.87 -7.11 -4.98
CA TYR A 205 3.23 -8.32 -5.50
C TYR A 205 1.90 -8.04 -6.23
N GLY A 206 1.26 -6.91 -5.96
CA GLY A 206 0.09 -6.46 -6.70
C GLY A 206 0.46 -5.95 -8.09
N LYS A 207 -0.50 -6.03 -8.99
CA LYS A 207 -0.42 -5.39 -10.29
C LYS A 207 -1.20 -4.08 -10.29
N TYR A 208 -1.05 -3.32 -11.34
CA TYR A 208 -1.74 -2.05 -11.50
C TYR A 208 -3.29 -2.20 -11.42
N ASN A 209 -3.84 -3.26 -12.01
CA ASN A 209 -5.26 -3.60 -12.01
C ASN A 209 -5.73 -4.39 -10.77
N THR A 210 -4.93 -4.48 -9.71
CA THR A 210 -5.33 -5.17 -8.47
C THR A 210 -6.49 -4.42 -7.81
N THR A 211 -7.59 -5.14 -7.55
CA THR A 211 -8.79 -4.56 -6.92
C THR A 211 -8.51 -4.03 -5.51
N PRO A 212 -9.30 -3.08 -4.98
CA PRO A 212 -9.15 -2.62 -3.59
C PRO A 212 -9.23 -3.77 -2.57
N TYR A 213 -10.09 -4.76 -2.82
CA TYR A 213 -10.22 -5.95 -2.00
C TYR A 213 -8.94 -6.81 -2.01
N ASP A 214 -8.34 -7.02 -3.18
CA ASP A 214 -7.10 -7.79 -3.28
C ASP A 214 -5.91 -7.02 -2.71
N LYS A 215 -5.88 -5.69 -2.86
CA LYS A 215 -4.89 -4.83 -2.18
C LYS A 215 -4.99 -4.98 -0.67
N LEU A 216 -6.21 -4.97 -0.13
CA LEU A 216 -6.45 -5.17 1.29
C LEU A 216 -5.93 -6.55 1.75
N LYS A 217 -6.21 -7.63 0.99
CA LYS A 217 -5.67 -8.97 1.32
C LYS A 217 -4.15 -9.00 1.36
N LEU A 218 -3.48 -8.36 0.39
CA LEU A 218 -2.02 -8.27 0.35
C LEU A 218 -1.47 -7.45 1.53
N ASP A 219 -2.12 -6.33 1.87
CA ASP A 219 -1.75 -5.52 3.03
C ASP A 219 -1.94 -6.30 4.34
N LEU A 220 -3.05 -7.04 4.49
CA LEU A 220 -3.30 -7.89 5.65
C LEU A 220 -2.31 -9.05 5.75
N PHE A 221 -1.95 -9.64 4.60
CA PHE A 221 -0.94 -10.69 4.59
C PHE A 221 0.40 -10.19 5.13
N TYR A 222 0.80 -8.97 4.77
CA TYR A 222 1.97 -8.33 5.35
C TYR A 222 1.82 -8.09 6.85
N ILE A 223 0.67 -7.56 7.28
CA ILE A 223 0.39 -7.21 8.68
C ILE A 223 0.45 -8.44 9.57
N GLU A 224 -0.22 -9.52 9.18
CA GLU A 224 -0.34 -10.75 9.96
C GLU A 224 0.96 -11.59 9.97
N ASN A 225 1.77 -11.50 8.91
CA ASN A 225 3.03 -12.25 8.78
C ASN A 225 4.27 -11.36 8.94
N TYR A 226 4.14 -10.26 9.68
CA TYR A 226 5.24 -9.32 9.85
C TYR A 226 6.51 -9.97 10.42
N SER A 227 7.63 -9.70 9.76
CA SER A 227 8.97 -9.96 10.30
C SER A 227 9.96 -8.93 9.76
N VAL A 228 11.04 -8.67 10.51
CA VAL A 228 12.12 -7.78 10.06
C VAL A 228 12.71 -8.29 8.74
N TRP A 229 12.83 -9.60 8.58
CA TRP A 229 13.31 -10.21 7.34
C TRP A 229 12.38 -9.95 6.16
N LEU A 230 11.07 -9.96 6.38
CA LEU A 230 10.09 -9.59 5.34
C LEU A 230 10.27 -8.14 4.91
N ASP A 231 10.50 -7.20 5.83
CA ASP A 231 10.78 -5.81 5.51
C ASP A 231 12.04 -5.69 4.63
N ILE A 232 13.14 -6.32 5.02
CA ILE A 232 14.39 -6.31 4.24
C ILE A 232 14.15 -6.89 2.84
N LYS A 233 13.46 -8.01 2.73
CA LYS A 233 13.10 -8.63 1.46
C LYS A 233 12.28 -7.69 0.58
N LEU A 234 11.27 -7.02 1.14
CA LEU A 234 10.43 -6.07 0.40
C LEU A 234 11.23 -4.82 -0.02
N MET A 235 12.13 -4.31 0.81
CA MET A 235 13.03 -3.21 0.44
C MET A 235 13.88 -3.57 -0.78
N LEU A 236 14.51 -4.76 -0.78
CA LEU A 236 15.32 -5.23 -1.90
C LEU A 236 14.50 -5.45 -3.17
N LEU A 237 13.29 -6.04 -3.04
CA LEU A 237 12.37 -6.22 -4.16
C LEU A 237 11.88 -4.89 -4.72
N THR A 238 11.63 -3.88 -3.87
CA THR A 238 11.26 -2.54 -4.31
C THR A 238 12.36 -1.91 -5.16
N LEU A 239 13.63 -2.04 -4.75
CA LEU A 239 14.75 -1.59 -5.57
C LEU A 239 14.76 -2.26 -6.95
N LYS A 240 14.53 -3.57 -7.01
CA LYS A 240 14.43 -4.30 -8.29
C LYS A 240 13.30 -3.74 -9.18
N ILE A 241 12.12 -3.47 -8.60
CA ILE A 241 10.96 -2.95 -9.33
C ILE A 241 11.20 -1.52 -9.85
N LEU A 242 11.92 -0.68 -9.12
CA LEU A 242 12.28 0.68 -9.57
C LEU A 242 13.06 0.68 -10.90
N PHE A 243 13.80 -0.38 -11.19
CA PHE A 243 14.54 -0.54 -12.44
C PHE A 243 13.72 -1.23 -13.55
N GLN A 244 12.46 -1.61 -13.32
CA GLN A 244 11.58 -2.21 -14.32
C GLN A 244 10.70 -1.14 -14.97
N PRO A 245 10.68 -1.00 -16.32
CA PRO A 245 9.94 0.06 -17.01
C PRO A 245 8.43 0.02 -16.80
N ASP A 246 7.86 -1.18 -16.63
CA ASP A 246 6.42 -1.41 -16.58
C ASP A 246 5.73 -1.03 -15.23
N SER A 247 6.53 -0.62 -14.24
CA SER A 247 6.00 -0.32 -12.90
C SER A 247 5.33 1.05 -12.76
N THR A 248 5.33 1.87 -13.81
CA THR A 248 4.89 3.28 -13.79
C THR A 248 3.70 3.59 -14.68
N GLU A 249 3.06 2.61 -15.30
CA GLU A 249 1.89 2.84 -16.15
C GLU A 249 0.71 3.36 -15.33
N GLY A 250 0.09 4.46 -15.81
CA GLY A 250 -1.11 5.07 -15.20
C GLY A 250 -2.39 4.27 -15.49
N VAL A 251 -3.53 4.64 -14.85
CA VAL A 251 -4.86 4.00 -15.07
C VAL A 251 -5.26 4.17 -16.52
N GLU A 252 -5.70 3.11 -17.19
CA GLU A 252 -6.37 3.23 -18.48
C GLU A 252 -7.69 3.99 -18.31
N GLU A 253 -8.06 4.84 -19.29
CA GLU A 253 -9.20 5.77 -19.19
C GLU A 253 -10.55 5.06 -18.95
N ASN A 254 -10.66 3.77 -19.27
CA ASN A 254 -11.85 2.95 -19.09
C ASN A 254 -11.91 2.19 -17.74
N GLN A 255 -10.87 2.22 -16.93
CA GLN A 255 -10.92 1.66 -15.58
C GLN A 255 -11.57 2.66 -14.60
N VAL A 256 -12.85 2.82 -14.72
CA VAL A 256 -13.70 3.34 -13.64
C VAL A 256 -13.58 2.32 -12.52
N THR A 257 -13.05 2.74 -11.38
CA THR A 257 -12.89 1.98 -10.12
C THR A 257 -13.62 0.65 -10.10
N ALA A 258 -12.92 -0.46 -9.89
CA ALA A 258 -13.43 -1.85 -9.93
C ALA A 258 -14.76 -2.09 -9.15
N MET A 259 -15.20 -1.15 -8.33
CA MET A 259 -16.50 -1.15 -7.66
C MET A 259 -17.69 -0.85 -8.57
N LYS A 260 -17.50 -0.09 -9.66
CA LYS A 260 -18.60 0.11 -10.65
C LYS A 260 -18.84 -1.12 -11.52
N GLU A 261 -17.83 -1.96 -11.71
CA GLU A 261 -18.02 -3.24 -12.42
C GLU A 261 -18.76 -4.25 -11.54
N ILE A 262 -18.42 -4.33 -10.26
CA ILE A 262 -19.11 -5.22 -9.29
C ILE A 262 -20.58 -4.81 -9.15
N ARG A 263 -20.89 -3.52 -9.04
CA ARG A 263 -22.29 -3.04 -8.99
C ARG A 263 -23.06 -3.30 -10.30
N LYS A 264 -22.42 -3.18 -11.45
CA LYS A 264 -23.08 -3.51 -12.74
C LYS A 264 -23.37 -4.99 -12.87
N GLU A 265 -22.48 -5.88 -12.40
CA GLU A 265 -22.70 -7.33 -12.42
C GLU A 265 -23.75 -7.78 -11.39
N GLU A 266 -23.98 -7.02 -10.31
CA GLU A 266 -25.04 -7.27 -9.33
C GLU A 266 -26.40 -6.71 -9.75
N GLU A 267 -26.43 -5.60 -10.52
CA GLU A 267 -27.65 -5.03 -11.09
C GLU A 267 -28.15 -5.79 -12.36
N GLU A 268 -27.26 -6.55 -13.04
CA GLU A 268 -27.59 -7.40 -14.19
C GLU A 268 -27.97 -8.84 -13.81
N LYS A 269 -27.93 -9.23 -12.52
CA LYS A 269 -28.37 -10.54 -11.99
C LYS A 269 -29.66 -10.42 -11.18
#